data_055bc3d9b4016983b8c30c03999cb3cf
#
_entry.id   055bc3d9b4016983b8c30c03999cb3cf
#
_cell.length_a   1.000
_cell.length_b   1.000
_cell.length_c   1.000
_cell.angle_alpha   90.00
_cell.angle_beta   90.00
_cell.angle_gamma   90.00
#
_symmetry.space_group_name_H-M   'P 1'
#
loop_
_entity.id
_entity.type
_entity.pdbx_description
1 polymer ?
#
loop_
_entity_poly.entity_id
_entity_poly.type
_entity_poly.pdbx_seq_one_letter_code
_entity_poly.pdbx_strand_id
1 'polypeptide(L)'
;MQVFKYERGKEDTVLNKAWWKEAVVYQIYPRSFMDSNGDGIGDLNGITEKLEYLKELGIDVIWLSPVYQSPNDDNGYDISDYQAIMEEFGTMEDYDRMLARAHELGIKIMMDLVVNHTSDEHAWFVESRKSVDNPYRDFYIWRKGKDGKEPNNWGSCFSGSAWKYDPQTDMYFLHLFSKKQPDLNWDNPKVRDRVFDMMNWWCEKGIDGFLSLIHI
;
A
#
# COMPACT_ATOMS: atom_id res chain seq x y z
N MET A 1 -0.79 19.65 18.82
CA MET A 1 -1.74 20.51 18.08
C MET A 1 -1.29 21.95 18.23
N GLN A 2 -0.56 22.48 17.26
CA GLN A 2 -0.07 23.86 17.28
C GLN A 2 -1.10 24.75 16.59
N VAL A 3 -1.69 25.65 17.34
CA VAL A 3 -2.67 26.63 16.84
C VAL A 3 -1.87 27.77 16.23
N PHE A 4 -1.99 27.99 14.93
CA PHE A 4 -1.43 29.18 14.28
C PHE A 4 -2.31 30.39 14.54
N LYS A 5 -1.78 31.38 15.30
CA LYS A 5 -2.38 32.71 15.39
C LYS A 5 -1.98 33.53 14.16
N TYR A 6 -2.98 34.06 13.46
CA TYR A 6 -2.79 34.98 12.37
C TYR A 6 -2.71 36.41 12.93
N GLU A 7 -1.54 37.04 12.89
CA GLU A 7 -1.37 38.49 13.15
C GLU A 7 -1.25 39.23 11.81
N ARG A 8 -2.18 40.16 11.58
CA ARG A 8 -2.10 41.09 10.45
C ARG A 8 -1.15 42.23 10.79
N GLY A 9 -0.09 42.39 10.01
CA GLY A 9 0.67 43.64 9.91
C GLY A 9 2.16 43.47 10.07
N LYS A 10 2.85 43.22 8.93
CA LYS A 10 4.02 43.95 8.42
C LYS A 10 4.54 43.21 7.18
N GLU A 11 4.98 43.96 6.22
CA GLU A 11 5.53 43.58 4.92
C GLU A 11 6.65 42.52 5.07
N ASP A 12 6.74 41.64 4.05
CA ASP A 12 7.63 40.50 3.95
C ASP A 12 7.21 39.22 4.71
N THR A 13 5.96 38.80 4.54
CA THR A 13 5.64 37.41 4.74
C THR A 13 6.22 36.60 3.58
N VAL A 14 7.44 36.09 3.73
CA VAL A 14 7.82 34.85 3.09
C VAL A 14 6.73 33.87 3.47
N LEU A 15 5.79 33.62 2.54
CA LEU A 15 4.77 32.58 2.69
C LEU A 15 5.57 31.31 2.93
N ASN A 16 5.48 30.78 4.14
CA ASN A 16 6.08 29.50 4.51
C ASN A 16 5.27 28.44 3.74
N LYS A 17 5.57 28.33 2.43
CA LYS A 17 4.89 27.41 1.53
C LYS A 17 5.22 26.00 1.99
N ALA A 18 4.19 25.23 2.28
CA ALA A 18 4.36 23.83 2.57
C ALA A 18 5.04 23.16 1.37
N TRP A 19 6.20 22.53 1.58
CA TRP A 19 7.08 22.00 0.52
C TRP A 19 6.34 21.11 -0.49
N TRP A 20 5.36 20.31 -0.02
CA TRP A 20 4.59 19.40 -0.87
C TRP A 20 3.68 20.09 -1.91
N LYS A 21 3.41 21.38 -1.77
CA LYS A 21 2.57 22.13 -2.73
C LYS A 21 3.30 22.49 -4.03
N GLU A 22 4.62 22.44 -4.00
CA GLU A 22 5.48 22.76 -5.16
C GLU A 22 6.35 21.57 -5.58
N ALA A 23 6.29 20.45 -4.83
CA ALA A 23 7.08 19.28 -5.08
C ALA A 23 6.68 18.58 -6.40
N VAL A 24 7.69 18.18 -7.15
CA VAL A 24 7.53 17.31 -8.32
C VAL A 24 7.58 15.86 -7.87
N VAL A 25 6.45 15.15 -7.99
CA VAL A 25 6.34 13.73 -7.65
C VAL A 25 6.52 12.88 -8.91
N TYR A 26 7.42 11.93 -8.86
CA TYR A 26 7.68 10.97 -9.93
C TYR A 26 7.27 9.58 -9.49
N GLN A 27 6.36 8.95 -10.23
CA GLN A 27 5.96 7.56 -9.96
C GLN A 27 7.00 6.60 -10.54
N ILE A 28 7.44 5.66 -9.75
CA ILE A 28 8.22 4.51 -10.20
C ILE A 28 7.37 3.24 -10.07
N TYR A 29 7.16 2.55 -11.19
CA TYR A 29 6.72 1.18 -11.23
C TYR A 29 7.96 0.28 -11.27
N PRO A 30 8.37 -0.35 -10.15
CA PRO A 30 9.69 -0.97 -10.01
C PRO A 30 10.00 -1.97 -11.12
N ARG A 31 9.06 -2.87 -11.39
CA ARG A 31 9.19 -3.96 -12.37
C ARG A 31 9.68 -3.51 -13.76
N SER A 32 9.32 -2.31 -14.20
CA SER A 32 9.62 -1.82 -15.56
C SER A 32 10.54 -0.61 -15.59
N PHE A 33 11.15 -0.22 -14.45
CA PHE A 33 11.95 0.99 -14.39
C PHE A 33 13.42 0.77 -14.74
N MET A 34 14.12 -0.07 -14.00
CA MET A 34 15.53 -0.41 -14.26
C MET A 34 15.83 -1.79 -13.66
N ASP A 35 16.30 -2.68 -14.49
CA ASP A 35 16.82 -4.00 -14.17
C ASP A 35 18.29 -3.92 -13.90
N SER A 36 18.75 -4.16 -12.66
CA SER A 36 20.16 -4.07 -12.27
C SER A 36 20.92 -5.38 -12.41
N ASN A 37 20.21 -6.51 -12.44
CA ASN A 37 20.79 -7.85 -12.40
C ASN A 37 20.70 -8.62 -13.74
N GLY A 38 19.91 -8.10 -14.70
CA GLY A 38 19.77 -8.67 -16.05
C GLY A 38 18.75 -9.80 -16.15
N ASP A 39 17.81 -9.92 -15.20
CA ASP A 39 16.78 -10.96 -15.22
C ASP A 39 15.51 -10.56 -15.98
N GLY A 40 15.45 -9.33 -16.48
CA GLY A 40 14.31 -8.78 -17.21
C GLY A 40 13.26 -8.10 -16.31
N ILE A 41 13.51 -8.00 -15.01
CA ILE A 41 12.63 -7.37 -14.03
C ILE A 41 13.36 -6.21 -13.38
N GLY A 42 12.75 -5.02 -13.37
CA GLY A 42 13.30 -3.88 -12.64
C GLY A 42 13.25 -4.08 -11.13
N ASP A 43 14.23 -3.53 -10.42
CA ASP A 43 14.45 -3.81 -9.01
C ASP A 43 14.89 -2.56 -8.22
N LEU A 44 15.00 -2.69 -6.88
CA LEU A 44 15.36 -1.60 -5.96
C LEU A 44 16.80 -1.11 -6.19
N ASN A 45 17.72 -1.99 -6.58
CA ASN A 45 19.08 -1.61 -6.90
C ASN A 45 19.11 -0.78 -8.19
N GLY A 46 18.33 -1.16 -9.19
CA GLY A 46 18.15 -0.38 -10.42
C GLY A 46 17.57 1.01 -10.14
N ILE A 47 16.60 1.11 -9.22
CA ILE A 47 16.13 2.43 -8.77
C ILE A 47 17.27 3.22 -8.14
N THR A 48 18.05 2.59 -7.26
CA THR A 48 19.20 3.21 -6.59
C THR A 48 20.21 3.78 -7.61
N GLU A 49 20.53 3.03 -8.65
CA GLU A 49 21.43 3.46 -9.74
C GLU A 49 20.91 4.68 -10.51
N LYS A 50 19.59 4.89 -10.55
CA LYS A 50 18.95 6.00 -11.27
C LYS A 50 18.62 7.22 -10.42
N LEU A 51 18.89 7.21 -9.13
CA LEU A 51 18.55 8.32 -8.23
C LEU A 51 19.25 9.63 -8.63
N GLU A 52 20.51 9.57 -9.07
CA GLU A 52 21.24 10.76 -9.56
C GLU A 52 20.56 11.36 -10.81
N TYR A 53 20.18 10.53 -11.77
CA TYR A 53 19.41 10.95 -12.93
C TYR A 53 18.09 11.62 -12.54
N LEU A 54 17.34 11.06 -11.59
CA LEU A 54 16.10 11.63 -11.10
C LEU A 54 16.32 12.97 -10.39
N LYS A 55 17.45 13.10 -9.66
CA LYS A 55 17.84 14.37 -9.05
C LYS A 55 18.16 15.43 -10.09
N GLU A 56 18.93 15.08 -11.13
CA GLU A 56 19.24 15.99 -12.25
C GLU A 56 17.98 16.40 -13.02
N LEU A 57 16.98 15.50 -13.12
CA LEU A 57 15.68 15.79 -13.72
C LEU A 57 14.83 16.77 -12.87
N GLY A 58 15.21 17.01 -11.63
CA GLY A 58 14.51 17.92 -10.72
C GLY A 58 13.36 17.31 -9.93
N ILE A 59 13.43 16.00 -9.65
CA ILE A 59 12.43 15.29 -8.87
C ILE A 59 12.63 15.54 -7.37
N ASP A 60 11.57 15.87 -6.67
CA ASP A 60 11.56 16.09 -5.21
C ASP A 60 11.10 14.86 -4.44
N VAL A 61 10.17 14.10 -5.01
CA VAL A 61 9.54 12.94 -4.36
C VAL A 61 9.43 11.78 -5.34
N ILE A 62 9.82 10.61 -4.91
CA ILE A 62 9.50 9.35 -5.62
C ILE A 62 8.31 8.71 -4.93
N TRP A 63 7.25 8.43 -5.68
CA TRP A 63 6.19 7.52 -5.29
C TRP A 63 6.47 6.14 -5.86
N LEU A 64 6.71 5.17 -4.98
CA LEU A 64 6.88 3.78 -5.35
C LEU A 64 5.52 3.09 -5.44
N SER A 65 5.19 2.53 -6.61
CA SER A 65 4.14 1.50 -6.70
C SER A 65 4.51 0.34 -5.78
N PRO A 66 3.55 -0.52 -5.37
CA PRO A 66 3.78 -1.49 -4.31
C PRO A 66 5.04 -2.34 -4.52
N VAL A 67 5.89 -2.38 -3.50
CA VAL A 67 7.11 -3.22 -3.44
C VAL A 67 7.01 -4.30 -2.36
N TYR A 68 5.88 -4.36 -1.69
CA TYR A 68 5.61 -5.32 -0.61
C TYR A 68 5.55 -6.75 -1.14
N GLN A 69 5.72 -7.73 -0.24
CA GLN A 69 5.53 -9.12 -0.59
C GLN A 69 4.11 -9.36 -1.11
N SER A 70 4.03 -9.95 -2.30
CA SER A 70 2.77 -10.19 -3.02
C SER A 70 2.89 -11.43 -3.88
N PRO A 71 1.83 -12.24 -4.05
CA PRO A 71 1.77 -13.29 -5.08
C PRO A 71 1.61 -12.72 -6.49
N ASN A 72 1.49 -11.38 -6.64
CA ASN A 72 1.49 -10.65 -7.90
C ASN A 72 0.29 -10.97 -8.82
N ASP A 73 -0.88 -11.24 -8.23
CA ASP A 73 -2.13 -11.45 -8.98
C ASP A 73 -2.63 -10.13 -9.61
N ASP A 74 -2.36 -9.01 -8.96
CA ASP A 74 -2.72 -7.66 -9.40
C ASP A 74 -1.52 -6.70 -9.33
N ASN A 75 -0.41 -7.06 -9.96
CA ASN A 75 0.79 -6.21 -10.09
C ASN A 75 1.30 -5.64 -8.76
N GLY A 76 1.25 -6.44 -7.68
CA GLY A 76 1.69 -6.05 -6.34
C GLY A 76 0.61 -5.41 -5.48
N TYR A 77 -0.58 -5.11 -6.01
CA TYR A 77 -1.69 -4.57 -5.24
C TYR A 77 -2.46 -5.62 -4.41
N ASP A 78 -2.07 -6.87 -4.48
CA ASP A 78 -2.53 -7.99 -3.65
C ASP A 78 -1.44 -8.36 -2.62
N ILE A 79 -1.36 -7.59 -1.54
CA ILE A 79 -0.26 -7.65 -0.58
C ILE A 79 -0.47 -8.81 0.39
N SER A 80 0.52 -9.71 0.47
CA SER A 80 0.53 -10.84 1.41
C SER A 80 1.33 -10.58 2.69
N ASP A 81 2.29 -9.63 2.66
CA ASP A 81 3.01 -9.13 3.84
C ASP A 81 3.42 -7.67 3.62
N TYR A 82 2.89 -6.76 4.44
CA TYR A 82 3.19 -5.32 4.36
C TYR A 82 4.58 -4.94 4.91
N GLN A 83 5.26 -5.84 5.62
CA GLN A 83 6.56 -5.58 6.26
C GLN A 83 7.70 -6.37 5.62
N ALA A 84 7.46 -6.96 4.45
CA ALA A 84 8.46 -7.63 3.63
C ALA A 84 8.51 -7.03 2.22
N ILE A 85 9.67 -7.08 1.59
CA ILE A 85 9.87 -6.70 0.18
C ILE A 85 9.65 -7.94 -0.70
N MET A 86 9.00 -7.75 -1.85
CA MET A 86 8.86 -8.80 -2.86
C MET A 86 10.23 -9.25 -3.35
N GLU A 87 10.48 -10.56 -3.33
CA GLU A 87 11.80 -11.15 -3.64
C GLU A 87 12.33 -10.72 -5.01
N GLU A 88 11.45 -10.57 -6.01
CA GLU A 88 11.82 -10.11 -7.36
C GLU A 88 12.40 -8.68 -7.37
N PHE A 89 12.07 -7.85 -6.39
CA PHE A 89 12.53 -6.47 -6.30
C PHE A 89 13.78 -6.31 -5.43
N GLY A 90 14.17 -7.35 -4.70
CA GLY A 90 15.32 -7.37 -3.81
C GLY A 90 14.97 -7.65 -2.36
N THR A 91 15.80 -7.14 -1.45
CA THR A 91 15.70 -7.36 -0.01
C THR A 91 15.33 -6.09 0.74
N MET A 92 15.06 -6.23 2.05
CA MET A 92 14.84 -5.07 2.92
C MET A 92 16.11 -4.21 3.03
N GLU A 93 17.28 -4.82 2.98
CA GLU A 93 18.57 -4.12 2.96
C GLU A 93 18.76 -3.31 1.67
N ASP A 94 18.29 -3.82 0.52
CA ASP A 94 18.29 -3.07 -0.74
C ASP A 94 17.37 -1.85 -0.65
N TYR A 95 16.20 -2.04 -0.04
CA TYR A 95 15.27 -0.94 0.23
C TYR A 95 15.90 0.12 1.14
N ASP A 96 16.53 -0.30 2.25
CA ASP A 96 17.17 0.63 3.20
C ASP A 96 18.29 1.42 2.55
N ARG A 97 19.11 0.79 1.66
CA ARG A 97 20.13 1.49 0.88
C ARG A 97 19.54 2.51 -0.09
N MET A 98 18.49 2.12 -0.81
CA MET A 98 17.79 3.02 -1.74
C MET A 98 17.24 4.24 -1.00
N LEU A 99 16.56 4.01 0.14
CA LEU A 99 15.98 5.08 0.96
C LEU A 99 17.08 6.05 1.47
N ALA A 100 18.15 5.51 2.04
CA ALA A 100 19.28 6.31 2.51
C ALA A 100 19.88 7.15 1.38
N ARG A 101 20.11 6.54 0.21
CA ARG A 101 20.67 7.25 -0.96
C ARG A 101 19.74 8.32 -1.50
N ALA A 102 18.44 8.07 -1.55
CA ALA A 102 17.44 9.07 -1.93
C ALA A 102 17.51 10.30 -1.00
N HIS A 103 17.58 10.07 0.31
CA HIS A 103 17.67 11.14 1.30
C HIS A 103 18.97 11.92 1.20
N GLU A 104 20.12 11.28 0.93
CA GLU A 104 21.40 11.98 0.67
C GLU A 104 21.29 12.96 -0.50
N LEU A 105 20.51 12.61 -1.53
CA LEU A 105 20.24 13.45 -2.69
C LEU A 105 19.09 14.47 -2.45
N GLY A 106 18.48 14.45 -1.27
CA GLY A 106 17.33 15.31 -0.93
C GLY A 106 16.06 14.93 -1.68
N ILE A 107 15.93 13.66 -2.10
CA ILE A 107 14.71 13.09 -2.69
C ILE A 107 13.94 12.36 -1.58
N LYS A 108 12.65 12.60 -1.50
CA LYS A 108 11.74 11.96 -0.55
C LYS A 108 11.14 10.69 -1.13
N ILE A 109 10.86 9.71 -0.27
CA ILE A 109 10.23 8.45 -0.67
C ILE A 109 8.83 8.35 -0.09
N MET A 110 7.88 8.13 -0.98
CA MET A 110 6.47 7.91 -0.65
C MET A 110 6.07 6.50 -1.07
N MET A 111 5.53 5.73 -0.12
CA MET A 111 5.07 4.35 -0.36
C MET A 111 3.60 4.33 -0.76
N ASP A 112 3.22 3.31 -1.51
CA ASP A 112 1.81 3.04 -1.80
C ASP A 112 1.14 2.38 -0.58
N LEU A 113 0.02 2.92 -0.12
CA LEU A 113 -0.73 2.40 1.03
C LEU A 113 -2.01 1.69 0.55
N VAL A 114 -1.87 0.43 0.23
CA VAL A 114 -2.96 -0.42 -0.26
C VAL A 114 -3.62 -1.12 0.93
N VAL A 115 -4.61 -0.49 1.54
CA VAL A 115 -5.26 -0.98 2.78
C VAL A 115 -6.78 -1.12 2.65
N ASN A 116 -7.32 -1.09 1.43
CA ASN A 116 -8.70 -1.48 1.17
C ASN A 116 -8.89 -2.99 1.36
N HIS A 117 -7.92 -3.78 0.95
CA HIS A 117 -7.91 -5.24 0.94
C HIS A 117 -6.51 -5.77 1.20
N THR A 118 -6.39 -7.07 1.35
CA THR A 118 -5.11 -7.79 1.33
C THR A 118 -5.13 -8.84 0.23
N SER A 119 -3.99 -9.51 -0.03
CA SER A 119 -4.03 -10.79 -0.73
C SER A 119 -4.84 -11.84 0.05
N ASP A 120 -5.45 -12.80 -0.64
CA ASP A 120 -6.03 -13.99 -0.02
C ASP A 120 -4.96 -14.93 0.58
N GLU A 121 -3.68 -14.65 0.33
CA GLU A 121 -2.53 -15.33 0.93
C GLU A 121 -1.98 -14.59 2.17
N HIS A 122 -2.51 -13.42 2.51
CA HIS A 122 -2.14 -12.70 3.72
C HIS A 122 -2.50 -13.51 4.98
N ALA A 123 -1.60 -13.55 5.96
CA ALA A 123 -1.78 -14.33 7.19
C ALA A 123 -3.11 -14.07 7.89
N TRP A 124 -3.59 -12.81 7.92
CA TRP A 124 -4.88 -12.46 8.51
C TRP A 124 -6.04 -13.14 7.78
N PHE A 125 -6.02 -13.20 6.44
CA PHE A 125 -7.08 -13.83 5.68
C PHE A 125 -7.04 -15.35 5.81
N VAL A 126 -5.84 -15.94 5.73
CA VAL A 126 -5.63 -17.37 5.94
C VAL A 126 -6.19 -17.82 7.29
N GLU A 127 -5.93 -17.05 8.35
CA GLU A 127 -6.52 -17.31 9.68
C GLU A 127 -8.04 -17.10 9.68
N SER A 128 -8.52 -16.00 9.13
CA SER A 128 -9.94 -15.63 9.06
C SER A 128 -10.82 -16.74 8.44
N ARG A 129 -10.29 -17.50 7.49
CA ARG A 129 -11.00 -18.59 6.80
C ARG A 129 -11.13 -19.86 7.63
N LYS A 130 -10.30 -20.09 8.66
CA LYS A 130 -10.23 -21.38 9.37
C LYS A 130 -11.51 -21.70 10.13
N SER A 131 -12.16 -20.71 10.75
CA SER A 131 -13.44 -20.88 11.42
C SER A 131 -14.18 -19.55 11.60
N VAL A 132 -15.47 -19.62 11.87
CA VAL A 132 -16.30 -18.44 12.18
C VAL A 132 -15.94 -17.78 13.52
N ASP A 133 -15.31 -18.50 14.41
CA ASP A 133 -14.91 -18.05 15.76
C ASP A 133 -13.42 -17.63 15.80
N ASN A 134 -12.72 -17.63 14.66
CA ASN A 134 -11.31 -17.24 14.60
C ASN A 134 -11.14 -15.76 14.99
N PRO A 135 -10.13 -15.39 15.78
CA PRO A 135 -9.87 -14.00 16.18
C PRO A 135 -9.70 -13.01 15.02
N TYR A 136 -9.32 -13.50 13.83
CA TYR A 136 -9.18 -12.71 12.61
C TYR A 136 -10.45 -12.72 11.74
N ARG A 137 -11.54 -13.41 12.16
CA ARG A 137 -12.74 -13.52 11.33
C ARG A 137 -13.26 -12.17 10.89
N ASP A 138 -13.41 -11.25 11.83
CA ASP A 138 -13.95 -9.91 11.59
C ASP A 138 -12.93 -8.91 11.04
N PHE A 139 -11.73 -9.38 10.66
CA PHE A 139 -10.80 -8.54 9.91
C PHE A 139 -11.27 -8.32 8.47
N TYR A 140 -12.14 -9.21 7.99
CA TYR A 140 -12.71 -9.18 6.65
C TYR A 140 -14.25 -9.19 6.72
N ILE A 141 -14.88 -8.81 5.63
CA ILE A 141 -16.35 -8.71 5.55
C ILE A 141 -16.90 -10.03 5.07
N TRP A 142 -17.48 -10.79 6.00
CA TRP A 142 -18.10 -12.08 5.75
C TRP A 142 -19.64 -12.00 5.89
N ARG A 143 -20.37 -12.65 4.99
CA ARG A 143 -21.84 -12.73 5.04
C ARG A 143 -22.31 -14.13 4.65
N LYS A 144 -23.42 -14.55 5.26
CA LYS A 144 -24.15 -15.76 4.80
C LYS A 144 -24.79 -15.47 3.46
N GLY A 145 -24.87 -16.48 2.61
CA GLY A 145 -25.65 -16.42 1.40
C GLY A 145 -27.14 -16.25 1.69
N LYS A 146 -27.90 -15.83 0.69
CA LYS A 146 -29.34 -15.71 0.74
C LYS A 146 -29.97 -16.58 -0.36
N ASP A 147 -30.85 -17.49 0.03
CA ASP A 147 -31.57 -18.39 -0.89
C ASP A 147 -30.61 -19.18 -1.83
N GLY A 148 -29.49 -19.64 -1.30
CA GLY A 148 -28.47 -20.39 -2.06
C GLY A 148 -27.65 -19.54 -3.03
N LYS A 149 -27.69 -18.21 -2.92
CA LYS A 149 -26.98 -17.25 -3.76
C LYS A 149 -26.13 -16.30 -2.89
N GLU A 150 -25.47 -15.37 -3.56
CA GLU A 150 -24.70 -14.31 -2.92
C GLU A 150 -25.55 -13.45 -1.97
N PRO A 151 -24.96 -12.80 -0.96
CA PRO A 151 -25.67 -11.96 0.01
C PRO A 151 -26.51 -10.83 -0.61
N ASN A 152 -26.02 -10.26 -1.70
CA ASN A 152 -26.67 -9.22 -2.49
C ASN A 152 -26.12 -9.19 -3.92
N ASN A 153 -26.55 -8.21 -4.72
CA ASN A 153 -26.18 -8.05 -6.13
C ASN A 153 -25.02 -7.09 -6.38
N TRP A 154 -24.14 -6.87 -5.41
CA TRP A 154 -22.99 -6.00 -5.63
C TRP A 154 -22.03 -6.60 -6.66
N GLY A 155 -21.54 -5.72 -7.54
CA GLY A 155 -20.56 -6.06 -8.56
C GLY A 155 -19.14 -5.68 -8.13
N SER A 156 -18.17 -6.48 -8.56
CA SER A 156 -16.74 -6.16 -8.44
C SER A 156 -16.33 -5.13 -9.48
N CYS A 157 -15.30 -4.32 -9.17
CA CYS A 157 -14.66 -3.39 -10.12
C CYS A 157 -14.07 -4.13 -11.33
N PHE A 158 -13.67 -5.39 -11.16
CA PHE A 158 -13.12 -6.25 -12.23
C PHE A 158 -14.17 -7.13 -12.90
N SER A 159 -15.44 -6.80 -12.75
CA SER A 159 -16.61 -7.53 -13.24
C SER A 159 -17.02 -8.75 -12.41
N GLY A 160 -18.28 -9.16 -12.57
CA GLY A 160 -18.87 -10.27 -11.81
C GLY A 160 -19.31 -9.87 -10.40
N SER A 161 -19.63 -10.87 -9.56
CA SER A 161 -20.06 -10.64 -8.18
C SER A 161 -18.91 -10.10 -7.31
N ALA A 162 -19.20 -9.19 -6.38
CA ALA A 162 -18.28 -8.77 -5.33
C ALA A 162 -18.16 -9.78 -4.17
N TRP A 163 -18.83 -10.92 -4.28
CA TRP A 163 -18.86 -11.94 -3.25
C TRP A 163 -18.30 -13.26 -3.74
N LYS A 164 -17.33 -13.83 -3.01
CA LYS A 164 -16.81 -15.16 -3.27
C LYS A 164 -17.21 -16.12 -2.15
N TYR A 165 -17.80 -17.24 -2.55
CA TYR A 165 -18.16 -18.32 -1.63
C TYR A 165 -16.90 -19.04 -1.12
N ASP A 166 -16.86 -19.26 0.20
CA ASP A 166 -15.87 -20.08 0.87
C ASP A 166 -16.53 -21.32 1.47
N PRO A 167 -16.27 -22.52 0.93
CA PRO A 167 -16.88 -23.74 1.41
C PRO A 167 -16.40 -24.15 2.81
N GLN A 168 -15.28 -23.64 3.29
CA GLN A 168 -14.71 -24.00 4.59
C GLN A 168 -15.61 -23.55 5.74
N THR A 169 -16.27 -22.40 5.60
CA THR A 169 -17.14 -21.81 6.63
C THR A 169 -18.58 -21.60 6.16
N ASP A 170 -18.93 -22.05 4.94
CA ASP A 170 -20.25 -21.88 4.32
C ASP A 170 -20.71 -20.41 4.31
N MET A 171 -19.79 -19.51 3.98
CA MET A 171 -20.04 -18.08 3.91
C MET A 171 -19.38 -17.45 2.69
N TYR A 172 -19.77 -16.22 2.39
CA TYR A 172 -19.17 -15.40 1.34
C TYR A 172 -18.30 -14.31 1.96
N PHE A 173 -17.15 -14.03 1.35
CA PHE A 173 -16.38 -12.84 1.67
C PHE A 173 -16.51 -11.79 0.57
N LEU A 174 -16.42 -10.51 0.97
CA LEU A 174 -16.44 -9.37 0.07
C LEU A 174 -15.07 -9.21 -0.62
N HIS A 175 -15.09 -8.92 -1.93
CA HIS A 175 -13.94 -8.46 -2.69
C HIS A 175 -14.41 -7.44 -3.73
N LEU A 176 -14.09 -6.18 -3.55
CA LEU A 176 -14.46 -5.14 -4.53
C LEU A 176 -13.56 -5.14 -5.77
N PHE A 177 -12.37 -5.74 -5.66
CA PHE A 177 -11.42 -5.96 -6.75
C PHE A 177 -11.34 -7.43 -7.14
N SER A 178 -10.15 -8.00 -7.27
CA SER A 178 -9.98 -9.42 -7.59
C SER A 178 -10.55 -10.33 -6.49
N LYS A 179 -10.96 -11.54 -6.88
CA LYS A 179 -11.33 -12.61 -5.94
C LYS A 179 -10.19 -13.01 -5.01
N LYS A 180 -8.97 -12.61 -5.34
CA LYS A 180 -7.77 -12.80 -4.55
C LYS A 180 -7.45 -11.59 -3.64
N GLN A 181 -8.34 -10.59 -3.61
CA GLN A 181 -8.18 -9.36 -2.84
C GLN A 181 -9.36 -9.16 -1.89
N PRO A 182 -9.49 -9.96 -0.81
CA PRO A 182 -10.56 -9.82 0.18
C PRO A 182 -10.51 -8.46 0.89
N ASP A 183 -11.66 -7.78 0.96
CA ASP A 183 -11.77 -6.45 1.55
C ASP A 183 -11.66 -6.49 3.08
N LEU A 184 -10.85 -5.58 3.62
CA LEU A 184 -10.70 -5.37 5.05
C LEU A 184 -11.94 -4.74 5.66
N ASN A 185 -12.29 -5.16 6.86
CA ASN A 185 -13.38 -4.61 7.65
C ASN A 185 -12.91 -3.40 8.47
N TRP A 186 -12.98 -2.21 7.89
CA TRP A 186 -12.56 -0.96 8.53
C TRP A 186 -13.43 -0.54 9.72
N ASP A 187 -14.63 -1.12 9.91
CA ASP A 187 -15.44 -0.92 11.12
C ASP A 187 -14.78 -1.59 12.35
N ASN A 188 -13.95 -2.61 12.13
CA ASN A 188 -13.25 -3.30 13.19
C ASN A 188 -12.04 -2.46 13.68
N PRO A 189 -12.02 -1.99 14.95
CA PRO A 189 -10.90 -1.21 15.47
C PRO A 189 -9.56 -1.96 15.43
N LYS A 190 -9.56 -3.29 15.58
CA LYS A 190 -8.33 -4.09 15.50
C LYS A 190 -7.67 -4.02 14.12
N VAL A 191 -8.47 -3.90 13.05
CA VAL A 191 -7.93 -3.69 11.69
C VAL A 191 -7.23 -2.34 11.61
N ARG A 192 -7.90 -1.28 12.10
CA ARG A 192 -7.31 0.07 12.13
C ARG A 192 -6.01 0.11 12.92
N ASP A 193 -5.99 -0.50 14.12
CA ASP A 193 -4.80 -0.55 14.96
C ASP A 193 -3.64 -1.25 14.22
N ARG A 194 -3.89 -2.41 13.59
CA ARG A 194 -2.85 -3.14 12.82
C ARG A 194 -2.34 -2.36 11.62
N VAL A 195 -3.21 -1.65 10.92
CA VAL A 195 -2.80 -0.80 9.79
C VAL A 195 -1.96 0.38 10.31
N PHE A 196 -2.35 1.02 11.42
CA PHE A 196 -1.58 2.11 12.00
C PHE A 196 -0.22 1.65 12.55
N ASP A 197 -0.15 0.46 13.18
CA ASP A 197 1.11 -0.15 13.60
C ASP A 197 2.06 -0.35 12.40
N MET A 198 1.54 -0.86 11.30
CA MET A 198 2.30 -1.05 10.07
C MET A 198 2.77 0.29 9.47
N MET A 199 1.90 1.30 9.43
CA MET A 199 2.27 2.64 8.97
C MET A 199 3.36 3.25 9.84
N ASN A 200 3.24 3.15 11.17
CA ASN A 200 4.25 3.63 12.10
C ASN A 200 5.60 2.93 11.88
N TRP A 201 5.58 1.62 11.68
CA TRP A 201 6.78 0.84 11.40
C TRP A 201 7.53 1.35 10.14
N TRP A 202 6.81 1.66 9.05
CA TRP A 202 7.42 2.25 7.86
C TRP A 202 7.91 3.68 8.09
N CYS A 203 7.18 4.48 8.85
CA CYS A 203 7.61 5.83 9.25
C CYS A 203 8.89 5.77 10.10
N GLU A 204 9.00 4.80 11.01
CA GLU A 204 10.20 4.57 11.83
C GLU A 204 11.40 4.12 10.97
N LYS A 205 11.18 3.41 9.87
CA LYS A 205 12.21 3.13 8.87
C LYS A 205 12.69 4.39 8.11
N GLY A 206 11.91 5.46 8.15
CA GLY A 206 12.30 6.77 7.61
C GLY A 206 11.61 7.16 6.30
N ILE A 207 10.55 6.52 5.88
CA ILE A 207 9.79 7.00 4.72
C ILE A 207 9.19 8.37 4.97
N ASP A 208 8.97 9.15 3.92
CA ASP A 208 8.47 10.52 4.02
C ASP A 208 6.94 10.61 3.95
N GLY A 209 6.27 9.55 3.56
CA GLY A 209 4.81 9.53 3.50
C GLY A 209 4.23 8.33 2.76
N PHE A 210 2.91 8.37 2.65
CA PHE A 210 2.13 7.38 1.92
C PHE A 210 1.23 8.04 0.89
N LEU A 211 1.02 7.36 -0.22
CA LEU A 211 -0.10 7.61 -1.11
C LEU A 211 -1.14 6.51 -0.88
N SER A 212 -2.36 6.89 -0.57
CA SER A 212 -3.46 5.94 -0.40
C SER A 212 -4.57 6.22 -1.38
N LEU A 213 -5.26 5.15 -1.80
CA LEU A 213 -6.53 5.28 -2.51
C LEU A 213 -7.62 5.55 -1.47
N ILE A 214 -8.30 6.66 -1.63
CA ILE A 214 -9.48 6.98 -0.82
C ILE A 214 -10.69 6.47 -1.60
N HIS A 215 -11.46 5.59 -0.98
CA HIS A 215 -12.80 5.30 -1.43
C HIS A 215 -13.72 6.38 -0.87
N ILE A 216 -14.29 7.14 -1.77
CA ILE A 216 -15.36 8.10 -1.44
C ILE A 216 -16.70 7.38 -1.57
#